data_632361746f8c8170a36c3e343c50b992
#
_entry.id   632361746f8c8170a36c3e343c50b992
#
_cell.length_a   1.000
_cell.length_b   1.000
_cell.length_c   1.000
_cell.angle_alpha   90.00
_cell.angle_beta   90.00
_cell.angle_gamma   90.00
#
_symmetry.space_group_name_H-M   'P 1'
#
loop_
_entity.id
_entity.type
_entity.pdbx_description
1 polymer ?
#
loop_
_entity_poly.entity_id
_entity_poly.type
_entity_poly.pdbx_seq_one_letter_code
_entity_poly.pdbx_strand_id
1 'polypeptide(L)'
;YIGYEKHRGMYSTQELMLLGEMSSDDELSAARSNVKCHDVVNMQYTSGTTGFPKGVMLTHHNITNNGFATGEQMEFTQNDKLCTCVPLFHCFGVVLATMACLTHGATMVMVEKFDPLIVLASVHKERCTVLYGVPTMFIAELNHPMFSMFDLTSLRTGIMAGALCPVELMKRVEKEMFMTMTSVYGLTETSPGMSHTNIRDTFEKRCTTVGVDYPEVEVKVINTETGKECEIGEQ
;
A
#
# COMPACT_ATOMS: atom_id res chain seq x y z
N TYR A 1 11.86 -0.60 -19.49
CA TYR A 1 10.75 0.31 -19.79
C TYR A 1 9.48 -0.49 -20.09
N ILE A 2 8.41 -0.19 -19.37
CA ILE A 2 7.10 -0.81 -19.57
C ILE A 2 6.31 0.06 -20.58
N GLY A 3 6.25 -0.37 -21.86
CA GLY A 3 5.58 0.34 -22.94
C GLY A 3 6.03 -0.16 -24.32
N TYR A 4 5.40 0.36 -25.36
CA TYR A 4 5.66 -0.07 -26.75
C TYR A 4 6.72 0.80 -27.45
N GLU A 5 7.08 1.96 -26.87
CA GLU A 5 8.04 2.87 -27.47
C GLU A 5 9.48 2.43 -27.14
N LYS A 6 10.38 2.62 -28.10
CA LYS A 6 11.80 2.30 -27.91
C LYS A 6 12.54 3.52 -27.36
N HIS A 7 13.13 3.38 -26.17
CA HIS A 7 13.95 4.40 -25.53
C HIS A 7 15.43 4.01 -25.57
N ARG A 8 16.30 4.98 -25.89
CA ARG A 8 17.74 4.74 -25.97
C ARG A 8 18.30 4.33 -24.60
N GLY A 9 19.00 3.22 -24.57
CA GLY A 9 19.62 2.69 -23.33
C GLY A 9 18.67 1.95 -22.40
N MET A 10 17.44 1.65 -22.84
CA MET A 10 16.45 0.88 -22.09
C MET A 10 15.97 -0.31 -22.90
N TYR A 11 15.69 -1.41 -22.24
CA TYR A 11 14.97 -2.53 -22.82
C TYR A 11 13.46 -2.30 -22.68
N SER A 12 12.70 -2.64 -23.71
CA SER A 12 11.25 -2.77 -23.61
C SER A 12 10.90 -4.09 -22.89
N THR A 13 9.66 -4.20 -22.42
CA THR A 13 9.18 -5.47 -21.82
C THR A 13 9.31 -6.64 -22.79
N GLN A 14 9.03 -6.44 -24.09
CA GLN A 14 9.15 -7.46 -25.11
C GLN A 14 10.61 -7.89 -25.33
N GLU A 15 11.55 -6.95 -25.38
CA GLU A 15 12.98 -7.27 -25.48
C GLU A 15 13.47 -8.07 -24.25
N LEU A 16 13.00 -7.72 -23.04
CA LEU A 16 13.32 -8.49 -21.82
C LEU A 16 12.75 -9.91 -21.85
N MET A 17 11.53 -10.09 -22.34
CA MET A 17 10.93 -11.42 -22.49
C MET A 17 11.74 -12.28 -23.45
N LEU A 18 12.11 -11.74 -24.62
CA LEU A 18 12.96 -12.46 -25.60
C LEU A 18 14.34 -12.80 -25.04
N LEU A 19 14.95 -11.90 -24.28
CA LEU A 19 16.22 -12.18 -23.59
C LEU A 19 16.05 -13.27 -22.53
N GLY A 20 14.92 -13.27 -21.83
CA GLY A 20 14.59 -14.30 -20.84
C GLY A 20 14.45 -15.70 -21.44
N GLU A 21 13.89 -15.82 -22.66
CA GLU A 21 13.80 -17.10 -23.40
C GLU A 21 15.18 -17.66 -23.77
N MET A 22 16.20 -16.82 -23.85
CA MET A 22 17.58 -17.22 -24.13
C MET A 22 18.37 -17.64 -22.88
N SER A 23 17.86 -17.38 -21.70
CA SER A 23 18.49 -17.73 -20.42
C SER A 23 18.16 -19.18 -20.05
N SER A 24 19.13 -19.89 -19.49
CA SER A 24 18.91 -21.26 -19.01
C SER A 24 18.30 -21.29 -17.61
N ASP A 25 17.61 -22.40 -17.28
CA ASP A 25 17.09 -22.62 -15.92
C ASP A 25 18.20 -22.68 -14.88
N ASP A 26 19.40 -23.13 -15.25
CA ASP A 26 20.58 -23.18 -14.37
C ASP A 26 21.07 -21.77 -14.03
N GLU A 27 21.15 -20.87 -15.02
CA GLU A 27 21.51 -19.46 -14.79
C GLU A 27 20.50 -18.77 -13.89
N LEU A 28 19.20 -19.00 -14.11
CA LEU A 28 18.13 -18.46 -13.27
C LEU A 28 18.21 -19.01 -11.85
N SER A 29 18.46 -20.30 -11.69
CA SER A 29 18.61 -20.95 -10.39
C SER A 29 19.84 -20.45 -9.64
N ALA A 30 20.96 -20.26 -10.34
CA ALA A 30 22.16 -19.67 -9.76
C ALA A 30 21.94 -18.21 -9.33
N ALA A 31 21.26 -17.42 -10.15
CA ALA A 31 20.93 -16.05 -9.79
C ALA A 31 20.04 -15.98 -8.53
N ARG A 32 18.98 -16.82 -8.47
CA ARG A 32 18.08 -16.92 -7.31
C ARG A 32 18.81 -17.33 -6.03
N SER A 33 19.74 -18.26 -6.09
CA SER A 33 20.49 -18.74 -4.92
C SER A 33 21.41 -17.68 -4.31
N ASN A 34 21.79 -16.68 -5.08
CA ASN A 34 22.64 -15.56 -4.64
C ASN A 34 21.84 -14.44 -3.95
N VAL A 35 20.52 -14.36 -4.14
CA VAL A 35 19.67 -13.34 -3.53
C VAL A 35 19.53 -13.59 -2.03
N LYS A 36 19.78 -12.56 -1.23
CA LYS A 36 19.66 -12.59 0.23
C LYS A 36 18.56 -11.66 0.71
N CYS A 37 17.96 -11.97 1.84
CA CYS A 37 16.86 -11.18 2.39
C CYS A 37 17.22 -9.71 2.67
N HIS A 38 18.48 -9.40 2.92
CA HIS A 38 18.98 -8.03 3.13
C HIS A 38 19.51 -7.35 1.88
N ASP A 39 19.41 -7.98 0.71
CA ASP A 39 19.74 -7.29 -0.55
C ASP A 39 18.67 -6.23 -0.85
N VAL A 40 19.13 -5.10 -1.40
CA VAL A 40 18.25 -4.02 -1.84
C VAL A 40 17.49 -4.46 -3.08
N VAL A 41 16.17 -4.49 -3.00
CA VAL A 41 15.29 -4.91 -4.09
C VAL A 41 14.50 -3.76 -4.70
N ASN A 42 14.31 -2.69 -3.95
CA ASN A 42 13.55 -1.54 -4.39
C ASN A 42 14.24 -0.24 -3.96
N MET A 43 14.24 0.75 -4.83
CA MET A 43 14.73 2.09 -4.53
C MET A 43 13.65 3.10 -4.90
N GLN A 44 13.18 3.86 -3.91
CA GLN A 44 12.16 4.87 -4.11
C GLN A 44 12.70 6.26 -3.79
N TYR A 45 12.44 7.19 -4.70
CA TYR A 45 12.86 8.57 -4.53
C TYR A 45 11.78 9.37 -3.81
N THR A 46 12.19 10.06 -2.74
CA THR A 46 11.35 11.00 -1.99
C THR A 46 11.78 12.43 -2.29
N SER A 47 10.86 13.38 -2.20
CA SER A 47 11.12 14.81 -2.49
C SER A 47 12.12 15.47 -1.54
N GLY A 48 12.46 14.84 -0.43
CA GLY A 48 13.42 15.35 0.56
C GLY A 48 13.15 16.77 1.05
N THR A 49 13.23 17.01 2.34
CA THR A 49 13.07 18.37 2.94
C THR A 49 14.24 19.32 2.58
N THR A 50 15.34 18.80 2.04
CA THR A 50 16.58 19.53 1.75
C THR A 50 16.74 19.91 0.27
N GLY A 51 15.70 19.74 -0.57
CA GLY A 51 15.65 20.15 -1.98
C GLY A 51 16.18 19.13 -2.99
N PHE A 52 16.97 18.13 -2.57
CA PHE A 52 17.40 17.04 -3.47
C PHE A 52 16.60 15.75 -3.18
N PRO A 53 16.13 15.03 -4.22
CA PRO A 53 15.49 13.74 -4.05
C PRO A 53 16.41 12.75 -3.35
N LYS A 54 15.87 12.02 -2.36
CA LYS A 54 16.58 10.96 -1.64
C LYS A 54 16.15 9.61 -2.18
N GLY A 55 17.09 8.76 -2.57
CA GLY A 55 16.84 7.37 -2.95
C GLY A 55 16.78 6.48 -1.71
N VAL A 56 15.59 6.13 -1.28
CA VAL A 56 15.36 5.21 -0.16
C VAL A 56 15.56 3.79 -0.64
N MET A 57 16.52 3.08 -0.07
CA MET A 57 16.85 1.69 -0.39
C MET A 57 16.05 0.74 0.51
N LEU A 58 15.20 -0.07 -0.09
CA LEU A 58 14.39 -1.06 0.61
C LEU A 58 14.86 -2.47 0.26
N THR A 59 15.05 -3.30 1.29
CA THR A 59 15.49 -4.70 1.13
C THR A 59 14.31 -5.63 0.97
N HIS A 60 14.54 -6.87 0.52
CA HIS A 60 13.52 -7.92 0.53
C HIS A 60 12.92 -8.10 1.93
N HIS A 61 13.76 -8.09 2.97
CA HIS A 61 13.33 -8.18 4.37
C HIS A 61 12.33 -7.09 4.73
N ASN A 62 12.67 -5.83 4.42
CA ASN A 62 11.81 -4.69 4.74
C ASN A 62 10.41 -4.81 4.10
N ILE A 63 10.38 -4.95 2.77
CA ILE A 63 9.10 -4.90 2.05
C ILE A 63 8.23 -6.13 2.30
N THR A 64 8.83 -7.31 2.46
CA THR A 64 8.09 -8.55 2.70
C THR A 64 7.43 -8.54 4.08
N ASN A 65 8.20 -8.23 5.14
CA ASN A 65 7.66 -8.19 6.49
C ASN A 65 6.63 -7.06 6.68
N ASN A 66 6.87 -5.90 6.07
CA ASN A 66 5.91 -4.80 6.16
C ASN A 66 4.59 -5.13 5.44
N GLY A 67 4.66 -5.75 4.26
CA GLY A 67 3.47 -6.23 3.56
C GLY A 67 2.74 -7.33 4.33
N PHE A 68 3.48 -8.28 4.93
CA PHE A 68 2.91 -9.32 5.78
C PHE A 68 2.19 -8.72 6.98
N ALA A 69 2.83 -7.83 7.75
CA ALA A 69 2.23 -7.16 8.90
C ALA A 69 0.96 -6.37 8.51
N THR A 70 0.97 -5.73 7.34
CA THR A 70 -0.22 -5.03 6.80
C THR A 70 -1.38 -6.01 6.59
N GLY A 71 -1.13 -7.14 5.94
CA GLY A 71 -2.17 -8.14 5.68
C GLY A 71 -2.72 -8.76 6.96
N GLU A 72 -1.86 -9.03 7.95
CA GLU A 72 -2.28 -9.51 9.28
C GLU A 72 -3.21 -8.51 9.99
N GLN A 73 -2.87 -7.21 10.01
CA GLN A 73 -3.72 -6.18 10.61
C GLN A 73 -5.10 -6.07 9.95
N MET A 74 -5.19 -6.40 8.67
CA MET A 74 -6.41 -6.38 7.88
C MET A 74 -7.09 -7.75 7.75
N GLU A 75 -6.53 -8.78 8.40
CA GLU A 75 -7.00 -10.16 8.33
C GLU A 75 -7.17 -10.65 6.88
N PHE A 76 -6.16 -10.43 6.05
CA PHE A 76 -6.17 -10.88 4.67
C PHE A 76 -6.15 -12.41 4.58
N THR A 77 -6.88 -12.91 3.62
CA THR A 77 -6.93 -14.32 3.26
C THR A 77 -6.83 -14.49 1.74
N GLN A 78 -6.63 -15.72 1.29
CA GLN A 78 -6.65 -16.08 -0.14
C GLN A 78 -7.98 -15.76 -0.85
N ASN A 79 -9.05 -15.51 -0.09
CA ASN A 79 -10.37 -15.16 -0.64
C ASN A 79 -10.53 -13.66 -0.87
N ASP A 80 -9.58 -12.85 -0.41
CA ASP A 80 -9.65 -11.41 -0.56
C ASP A 80 -9.24 -10.98 -1.97
N LYS A 81 -9.93 -9.93 -2.44
CA LYS A 81 -9.65 -9.24 -3.68
C LYS A 81 -9.46 -7.76 -3.39
N LEU A 82 -8.23 -7.30 -3.49
CA LEU A 82 -7.89 -5.89 -3.30
C LEU A 82 -8.03 -5.12 -4.61
N CYS A 83 -8.97 -4.17 -4.66
CA CYS A 83 -8.95 -3.13 -5.69
C CYS A 83 -7.95 -2.05 -5.30
N THR A 84 -6.99 -1.79 -6.18
CA THR A 84 -5.97 -0.77 -5.95
C THR A 84 -5.73 0.08 -7.18
N CYS A 85 -5.71 1.39 -6.97
CA CYS A 85 -5.35 2.42 -7.95
C CYS A 85 -4.19 3.30 -7.44
N VAL A 86 -3.64 2.96 -6.26
CA VAL A 86 -2.46 3.64 -5.74
C VAL A 86 -1.24 3.26 -6.57
N PRO A 87 -0.35 4.23 -6.87
CA PRO A 87 0.78 3.99 -7.77
C PRO A 87 1.74 2.91 -7.27
N LEU A 88 2.14 1.98 -8.15
CA LEU A 88 3.11 0.94 -7.83
C LEU A 88 4.55 1.46 -7.70
N PHE A 89 4.83 2.68 -8.17
CA PHE A 89 6.12 3.35 -7.93
C PHE A 89 6.20 4.01 -6.54
N HIS A 90 5.12 3.95 -5.75
CA HIS A 90 5.07 4.40 -4.37
C HIS A 90 4.92 3.19 -3.44
N CYS A 91 5.53 3.23 -2.25
CA CYS A 91 5.50 2.12 -1.31
C CYS A 91 4.09 1.76 -0.83
N PHE A 92 3.11 2.67 -0.88
CA PHE A 92 1.71 2.32 -0.65
C PHE A 92 1.23 1.24 -1.65
N GLY A 93 1.56 1.39 -2.94
CA GLY A 93 1.18 0.41 -3.96
C GLY A 93 2.05 -0.84 -3.94
N VAL A 94 3.38 -0.69 -3.93
CA VAL A 94 4.26 -1.86 -4.03
C VAL A 94 4.36 -2.67 -2.74
N VAL A 95 4.26 -2.05 -1.57
CA VAL A 95 4.39 -2.78 -0.30
C VAL A 95 3.04 -3.03 0.34
N LEU A 96 2.28 -1.98 0.73
CA LEU A 96 1.02 -2.19 1.46
C LEU A 96 -0.04 -2.92 0.61
N ALA A 97 -0.02 -2.74 -0.73
CA ALA A 97 -0.94 -3.47 -1.60
C ALA A 97 -0.32 -4.76 -2.13
N THR A 98 0.77 -4.67 -2.93
CA THR A 98 1.30 -5.84 -3.65
C THR A 98 1.85 -6.89 -2.69
N MET A 99 2.72 -6.50 -1.74
CA MET A 99 3.32 -7.48 -0.84
C MET A 99 2.30 -8.05 0.15
N ALA A 100 1.32 -7.26 0.62
CA ALA A 100 0.24 -7.78 1.45
C ALA A 100 -0.59 -8.85 0.72
N CYS A 101 -0.92 -8.63 -0.56
CA CYS A 101 -1.62 -9.63 -1.37
C CYS A 101 -0.76 -10.88 -1.58
N LEU A 102 0.52 -10.72 -1.93
CA LEU A 102 1.42 -11.85 -2.20
C LEU A 102 1.64 -12.72 -0.95
N THR A 103 1.85 -12.12 0.20
CA THR A 103 2.11 -12.85 1.45
C THR A 103 0.89 -13.60 1.97
N HIS A 104 -0.32 -13.21 1.58
CA HIS A 104 -1.58 -13.82 2.03
C HIS A 104 -2.32 -14.60 0.92
N GLY A 105 -1.73 -14.66 -0.30
CA GLY A 105 -2.36 -15.32 -1.44
C GLY A 105 -3.62 -14.62 -1.96
N ALA A 106 -3.81 -13.33 -1.62
CA ALA A 106 -4.95 -12.54 -2.05
C ALA A 106 -4.82 -12.08 -3.51
N THR A 107 -5.94 -11.80 -4.15
CA THR A 107 -5.99 -11.33 -5.53
C THR A 107 -5.85 -9.82 -5.60
N MET A 108 -5.05 -9.30 -6.55
CA MET A 108 -5.01 -7.88 -6.88
C MET A 108 -5.85 -7.57 -8.11
N VAL A 109 -6.75 -6.62 -7.99
CA VAL A 109 -7.49 -5.98 -9.10
C VAL A 109 -6.90 -4.59 -9.30
N MET A 110 -6.03 -4.46 -10.32
CA MET A 110 -5.30 -3.22 -10.58
C MET A 110 -6.07 -2.31 -11.52
N VAL A 111 -6.22 -1.06 -11.11
CA VAL A 111 -6.72 0.03 -11.94
C VAL A 111 -5.52 0.86 -12.39
N GLU A 112 -5.27 0.93 -13.70
CA GLU A 112 -4.07 1.54 -14.27
C GLU A 112 -3.88 3.00 -13.86
N LYS A 113 -4.98 3.76 -13.85
CA LYS A 113 -5.01 5.16 -13.45
C LYS A 113 -6.26 5.43 -12.64
N PHE A 114 -6.12 6.21 -11.57
CA PHE A 114 -7.28 6.58 -10.77
C PHE A 114 -8.32 7.30 -11.60
N ASP A 115 -9.49 6.70 -11.65
CA ASP A 115 -10.75 7.25 -12.12
C ASP A 115 -11.83 6.68 -11.20
N PRO A 116 -12.62 7.51 -10.51
CA PRO A 116 -13.60 7.05 -9.53
C PRO A 116 -14.66 6.11 -10.15
N LEU A 117 -15.04 6.33 -11.41
CA LEU A 117 -15.98 5.46 -12.10
C LEU A 117 -15.37 4.08 -12.36
N ILE A 118 -14.12 4.02 -12.80
CA ILE A 118 -13.43 2.76 -13.07
C ILE A 118 -13.20 1.98 -11.78
N VAL A 119 -12.83 2.66 -10.68
CA VAL A 119 -12.67 2.00 -9.35
C VAL A 119 -13.99 1.39 -8.90
N LEU A 120 -15.08 2.17 -8.88
CA LEU A 120 -16.41 1.70 -8.49
C LEU A 120 -16.89 0.52 -9.36
N ALA A 121 -16.70 0.63 -10.68
CA ALA A 121 -17.03 -0.44 -11.62
C ALA A 121 -16.20 -1.70 -11.39
N SER A 122 -14.90 -1.56 -11.08
CA SER A 122 -14.01 -2.69 -10.77
C SER A 122 -14.42 -3.39 -9.48
N VAL A 123 -14.72 -2.65 -8.43
CA VAL A 123 -15.21 -3.20 -7.16
C VAL A 123 -16.49 -4.00 -7.39
N HIS A 124 -17.46 -3.40 -8.09
CA HIS A 124 -18.74 -4.04 -8.42
C HIS A 124 -18.56 -5.32 -9.24
N LYS A 125 -17.84 -5.22 -10.36
CA LYS A 125 -17.68 -6.31 -11.34
C LYS A 125 -16.88 -7.47 -10.77
N GLU A 126 -15.73 -7.20 -10.16
CA GLU A 126 -14.81 -8.21 -9.66
C GLU A 126 -15.17 -8.68 -8.24
N ARG A 127 -16.18 -8.06 -7.61
CA ARG A 127 -16.57 -8.34 -6.23
C ARG A 127 -15.40 -8.17 -5.27
N CYS A 128 -14.71 -7.03 -5.37
CA CYS A 128 -13.57 -6.75 -4.51
C CYS A 128 -14.00 -6.67 -3.04
N THR A 129 -13.16 -7.20 -2.16
CA THR A 129 -13.41 -7.23 -0.71
C THR A 129 -12.64 -6.14 0.03
N VAL A 130 -11.64 -5.57 -0.62
CA VAL A 130 -10.73 -4.57 -0.05
C VAL A 130 -10.52 -3.43 -1.05
N LEU A 131 -10.46 -2.20 -0.54
CA LEU A 131 -10.17 -1.00 -1.34
C LEU A 131 -9.15 -0.11 -0.63
N TYR A 132 -8.09 0.28 -1.34
CA TYR A 132 -7.07 1.21 -0.85
C TYR A 132 -7.14 2.54 -1.57
N GLY A 133 -6.93 3.63 -0.82
CA GLY A 133 -6.86 4.95 -1.41
C GLY A 133 -6.38 6.03 -0.45
N VAL A 134 -6.17 7.21 -0.99
CA VAL A 134 -5.96 8.43 -0.20
C VAL A 134 -7.31 9.14 0.01
N PRO A 135 -7.46 10.03 1.01
CA PRO A 135 -8.76 10.67 1.30
C PRO A 135 -9.46 11.29 0.08
N THR A 136 -8.71 11.95 -0.81
CA THR A 136 -9.26 12.59 -2.02
C THR A 136 -9.86 11.58 -3.02
N MET A 137 -9.35 10.35 -3.07
CA MET A 137 -9.90 9.28 -3.91
C MET A 137 -11.28 8.87 -3.40
N PHE A 138 -11.41 8.59 -2.10
CA PHE A 138 -12.70 8.24 -1.49
C PHE A 138 -13.74 9.38 -1.61
N ILE A 139 -13.30 10.65 -1.49
CA ILE A 139 -14.19 11.80 -1.74
C ILE A 139 -14.71 11.78 -3.17
N ALA A 140 -13.86 11.54 -4.15
CA ALA A 140 -14.24 11.50 -5.56
C ALA A 140 -15.19 10.34 -5.86
N GLU A 141 -14.94 9.17 -5.29
CA GLU A 141 -15.78 7.97 -5.42
C GLU A 141 -17.17 8.20 -4.82
N LEU A 142 -17.26 8.64 -3.55
CA LEU A 142 -18.51 8.90 -2.84
C LEU A 142 -19.36 10.02 -3.47
N ASN A 143 -18.73 10.97 -4.13
CA ASN A 143 -19.44 12.09 -4.79
C ASN A 143 -19.68 11.84 -6.29
N HIS A 144 -19.30 10.66 -6.80
CA HIS A 144 -19.51 10.36 -8.22
C HIS A 144 -21.01 10.25 -8.54
N PRO A 145 -21.51 10.91 -9.61
CA PRO A 145 -22.95 10.91 -9.94
C PRO A 145 -23.55 9.50 -10.11
N MET A 146 -22.74 8.55 -10.53
CA MET A 146 -23.17 7.15 -10.73
C MET A 146 -22.89 6.25 -9.51
N PHE A 147 -22.45 6.78 -8.36
CA PHE A 147 -22.09 5.98 -7.19
C PHE A 147 -23.15 4.95 -6.81
N SER A 148 -24.42 5.36 -6.77
CA SER A 148 -25.54 4.49 -6.39
C SER A 148 -25.85 3.36 -7.39
N MET A 149 -25.22 3.35 -8.56
CA MET A 149 -25.41 2.30 -9.57
C MET A 149 -24.52 1.06 -9.29
N PHE A 150 -23.56 1.16 -8.38
CA PHE A 150 -22.62 0.08 -8.10
C PHE A 150 -22.96 -0.64 -6.79
N ASP A 151 -22.94 -1.96 -6.84
CA ASP A 151 -23.03 -2.79 -5.65
C ASP A 151 -21.64 -2.93 -5.02
N LEU A 152 -21.46 -2.28 -3.87
CA LEU A 152 -20.20 -2.27 -3.10
C LEU A 152 -20.27 -3.20 -1.88
N THR A 153 -21.32 -3.97 -1.71
CA THR A 153 -21.57 -4.83 -0.53
C THR A 153 -20.56 -5.97 -0.37
N SER A 154 -19.71 -6.21 -1.35
CA SER A 154 -18.58 -7.15 -1.22
C SER A 154 -17.42 -6.59 -0.42
N LEU A 155 -17.30 -5.26 -0.32
CA LEU A 155 -16.24 -4.63 0.46
C LEU A 155 -16.40 -4.96 1.95
N ARG A 156 -15.29 -5.29 2.62
CA ARG A 156 -15.25 -5.53 4.06
C ARG A 156 -14.27 -4.60 4.78
N THR A 157 -13.18 -4.21 4.13
CA THR A 157 -12.14 -3.37 4.72
C THR A 157 -11.35 -2.58 3.69
N GLY A 158 -10.52 -1.65 4.16
CA GLY A 158 -9.63 -0.88 3.32
C GLY A 158 -8.66 -0.02 4.12
N ILE A 159 -7.69 0.56 3.42
CA ILE A 159 -6.74 1.52 3.99
C ILE A 159 -7.00 2.90 3.41
N MET A 160 -7.16 3.88 4.30
CA MET A 160 -7.06 5.30 3.97
C MET A 160 -5.77 5.84 4.59
N ALA A 161 -4.82 6.27 3.77
CA ALA A 161 -3.50 6.72 4.22
C ALA A 161 -2.90 7.78 3.29
N GLY A 162 -1.66 8.21 3.58
CA GLY A 162 -0.93 9.19 2.78
C GLY A 162 -1.29 10.65 3.07
N ALA A 163 -2.29 10.89 3.91
CA ALA A 163 -2.68 12.21 4.44
C ALA A 163 -3.49 12.02 5.72
N LEU A 164 -3.83 13.11 6.40
CA LEU A 164 -4.76 13.07 7.52
C LEU A 164 -6.12 12.54 7.04
N CYS A 165 -6.63 11.51 7.72
CA CYS A 165 -7.90 10.87 7.40
C CYS A 165 -9.06 11.58 8.15
N PRO A 166 -9.90 12.38 7.47
CA PRO A 166 -10.98 13.08 8.15
C PRO A 166 -12.02 12.12 8.74
N VAL A 167 -12.37 12.29 10.00
CA VAL A 167 -13.32 11.44 10.72
C VAL A 167 -14.65 11.30 9.96
N GLU A 168 -15.19 12.41 9.49
CA GLU A 168 -16.47 12.43 8.76
C GLU A 168 -16.39 11.69 7.41
N LEU A 169 -15.23 11.72 6.75
CA LEU A 169 -15.01 10.92 5.55
C LEU A 169 -14.98 9.43 5.87
N MET A 170 -14.27 9.03 6.91
CA MET A 170 -14.24 7.62 7.33
C MET A 170 -15.64 7.11 7.71
N LYS A 171 -16.45 7.91 8.41
CA LYS A 171 -17.86 7.58 8.69
C LYS A 171 -18.67 7.37 7.42
N ARG A 172 -18.51 8.25 6.43
CA ARG A 172 -19.20 8.12 5.14
C ARG A 172 -18.79 6.86 4.40
N VAL A 173 -17.48 6.56 4.34
CA VAL A 173 -16.97 5.35 3.70
C VAL A 173 -17.55 4.10 4.36
N GLU A 174 -17.50 4.01 5.69
CA GLU A 174 -18.06 2.85 6.40
C GLU A 174 -19.55 2.68 6.15
N LYS A 175 -20.31 3.77 6.16
CA LYS A 175 -21.75 3.75 5.97
C LYS A 175 -22.18 3.50 4.53
N GLU A 176 -21.52 4.15 3.57
CA GLU A 176 -21.97 4.18 2.17
C GLU A 176 -21.28 3.13 1.30
N MET A 177 -20.05 2.68 1.70
CA MET A 177 -19.28 1.65 0.98
C MET A 177 -19.25 0.31 1.75
N PHE A 178 -19.87 0.22 2.92
CA PHE A 178 -20.02 -1.01 3.73
C PHE A 178 -18.71 -1.67 4.18
N MET A 179 -17.67 -0.90 4.39
CA MET A 179 -16.35 -1.42 4.72
C MET A 179 -15.77 -0.79 5.99
N THR A 180 -15.08 -1.59 6.80
CA THR A 180 -14.33 -1.11 7.95
C THR A 180 -13.04 -0.43 7.48
N MET A 181 -12.93 0.88 7.68
CA MET A 181 -11.76 1.63 7.24
C MET A 181 -10.66 1.63 8.31
N THR A 182 -9.43 1.34 7.89
CA THR A 182 -8.23 1.46 8.72
C THR A 182 -7.32 2.56 8.21
N SER A 183 -6.39 2.99 9.05
CA SER A 183 -5.36 3.95 8.67
C SER A 183 -3.96 3.42 8.98
N VAL A 184 -3.01 3.76 8.13
CA VAL A 184 -1.58 3.43 8.27
C VAL A 184 -0.79 4.72 8.35
N TYR A 185 0.07 4.82 9.34
CA TYR A 185 1.06 5.88 9.45
C TYR A 185 2.45 5.32 9.13
N GLY A 186 3.21 6.08 8.35
CA GLY A 186 4.56 5.69 7.99
C GLY A 186 5.19 6.60 6.93
N LEU A 187 6.39 6.25 6.55
CA LEU A 187 7.25 6.96 5.61
C LEU A 187 7.86 5.96 4.64
N THR A 188 8.32 6.41 3.48
CA THR A 188 9.07 5.52 2.57
C THR A 188 10.25 4.85 3.28
N GLU A 189 10.93 5.59 4.15
CA GLU A 189 12.07 5.15 4.96
C GLU A 189 11.72 4.07 6.00
N THR A 190 10.45 3.89 6.34
CA THR A 190 9.97 2.83 7.27
C THR A 190 9.34 1.64 6.58
N SER A 191 9.38 1.57 5.24
CA SER A 191 9.07 0.40 4.37
C SER A 191 7.59 0.06 4.05
N PRO A 192 6.59 0.91 4.01
CA PRO A 192 6.41 2.23 4.59
C PRO A 192 5.68 2.22 5.93
N GLY A 193 4.92 1.15 6.26
CA GLY A 193 4.08 1.11 7.45
C GLY A 193 4.92 1.06 8.72
N MET A 194 4.64 1.95 9.64
CA MET A 194 5.23 2.01 10.96
C MET A 194 4.22 1.64 12.02
N SER A 195 3.01 2.17 11.90
CA SER A 195 1.87 1.80 12.74
C SER A 195 0.59 1.68 11.93
N HIS A 196 -0.36 0.91 12.44
CA HIS A 196 -1.60 0.60 11.76
C HIS A 196 -2.73 0.39 12.78
N THR A 197 -3.92 0.93 12.48
CA THR A 197 -5.13 0.60 13.23
C THR A 197 -5.66 -0.75 12.78
N ASN A 198 -6.14 -1.58 13.73
CA ASN A 198 -6.67 -2.90 13.40
C ASN A 198 -8.15 -2.82 12.98
N ILE A 199 -8.61 -3.74 12.13
CA ILE A 199 -10.03 -3.80 11.73
C ILE A 199 -10.98 -4.08 12.90
N ARG A 200 -10.47 -4.66 14.00
CA ARG A 200 -11.23 -4.92 15.24
C ARG A 200 -11.21 -3.76 16.22
N ASP A 201 -10.42 -2.73 15.97
CA ASP A 201 -10.44 -1.53 16.79
C ASP A 201 -11.78 -0.82 16.69
N THR A 202 -12.15 -0.09 17.75
CA THR A 202 -13.33 0.77 17.72
C THR A 202 -13.18 1.84 16.63
N PHE A 203 -14.30 2.32 16.10
CA PHE A 203 -14.30 3.40 15.10
C PHE A 203 -13.52 4.62 15.59
N GLU A 204 -13.72 5.01 16.85
CA GLU A 204 -13.00 6.12 17.47
C GLU A 204 -11.48 5.93 17.40
N LYS A 205 -10.99 4.75 17.82
CA LYS A 205 -9.54 4.46 17.78
C LYS A 205 -8.99 4.52 16.35
N ARG A 206 -9.73 3.97 15.36
CA ARG A 206 -9.31 4.01 13.95
C ARG A 206 -9.25 5.43 13.36
N CYS A 207 -10.07 6.36 13.88
CA CYS A 207 -10.14 7.73 13.38
C CYS A 207 -9.25 8.72 14.11
N THR A 208 -8.91 8.45 15.39
CA THR A 208 -8.24 9.43 16.26
C THR A 208 -6.80 9.04 16.58
N THR A 209 -6.36 7.85 16.19
CA THR A 209 -5.00 7.37 16.41
C THR A 209 -4.38 6.83 15.12
N VAL A 210 -3.10 6.58 15.15
CA VAL A 210 -2.36 5.86 14.10
C VAL A 210 -2.23 4.35 14.38
N GLY A 211 -2.95 3.86 15.39
CA GLY A 211 -2.96 2.45 15.78
C GLY A 211 -1.78 2.05 16.65
N VAL A 212 -1.29 0.86 16.42
CA VAL A 212 -0.13 0.27 17.11
C VAL A 212 1.01 0.08 16.11
N ASP A 213 2.23 0.09 16.61
CA ASP A 213 3.42 -0.24 15.84
C ASP A 213 3.35 -1.66 15.27
N TYR A 214 3.97 -1.85 14.12
CA TYR A 214 4.10 -3.17 13.52
C TYR A 214 5.02 -4.06 14.35
N PRO A 215 4.84 -5.39 14.30
CA PRO A 215 5.74 -6.33 14.97
C PRO A 215 7.20 -6.03 14.59
N GLU A 216 8.09 -6.05 15.60
CA GLU A 216 9.53 -5.80 15.46
C GLU A 216 9.88 -4.38 14.96
N VAL A 217 8.94 -3.43 15.04
CA VAL A 217 9.17 -1.99 14.84
C VAL A 217 9.13 -1.31 16.20
N GLU A 218 10.18 -0.58 16.52
CA GLU A 218 10.25 0.24 17.73
C GLU A 218 9.98 1.71 17.38
N VAL A 219 8.97 2.29 18.03
CA VAL A 219 8.57 3.68 17.84
C VAL A 219 8.73 4.43 19.15
N LYS A 220 9.37 5.59 19.08
CA LYS A 220 9.44 6.52 20.21
C LYS A 220 9.20 7.95 19.75
N VAL A 221 8.59 8.73 20.62
CA VAL A 221 8.43 10.18 20.43
C VAL A 221 9.52 10.89 21.24
N ILE A 222 10.24 11.76 20.57
CA ILE A 222 11.32 12.54 21.20
C ILE A 222 10.99 14.04 21.15
N ASN A 223 11.26 14.73 22.23
CA ASN A 223 11.24 16.19 22.28
C ASN A 223 12.41 16.72 21.46
N THR A 224 12.12 17.49 20.41
CA THR A 224 13.12 17.99 19.45
C THR A 224 14.10 19.00 20.03
N GLU A 225 13.78 19.67 21.13
CA GLU A 225 14.64 20.64 21.79
C GLU A 225 15.60 19.96 22.76
N THR A 226 15.12 18.96 23.50
CA THR A 226 15.90 18.31 24.55
C THR A 226 16.56 17.01 24.11
N GLY A 227 16.07 16.40 23.00
CA GLY A 227 16.50 15.09 22.53
C GLY A 227 16.07 13.92 23.43
N LYS A 228 15.26 14.16 24.46
CA LYS A 228 14.76 13.15 25.38
C LYS A 228 13.45 12.55 24.87
N GLU A 229 13.20 11.32 25.27
CA GLU A 229 11.91 10.67 25.03
C GLU A 229 10.80 11.40 25.79
N CYS A 230 9.68 11.61 25.11
CA CYS A 230 8.49 12.25 25.70
C CYS A 230 7.74 11.29 26.61
N GLU A 231 7.18 11.83 27.68
CA GLU A 231 6.25 11.11 28.53
C GLU A 231 4.89 10.91 27.83
N ILE A 232 4.11 9.92 28.30
CA ILE A 232 2.77 9.68 27.74
C ILE A 232 1.87 10.90 27.94
N GLY A 233 1.33 11.43 26.84
CA GLY A 233 0.48 12.63 26.83
C GLY A 233 1.24 13.96 26.69
N GLU A 234 2.56 13.94 26.60
CA GLU A 234 3.37 15.10 26.23
C GLU A 234 3.27 15.35 24.72
N GLN A 235 3.13 16.65 24.32
CA GLN A 235 3.03 17.09 22.92
C GLN A 235 4.25 17.88 22.51
#